data_f1f059181d3fac13f5bc6c68bd8b008e
#
_entry.id   f1f059181d3fac13f5bc6c68bd8b008e
#
_cell.length_a   1.000
_cell.length_b   1.000
_cell.length_c   1.000
_cell.angle_alpha   90.00
_cell.angle_beta   90.00
_cell.angle_gamma   90.00
#
_symmetry.space_group_name_H-M   'P 1'
#
loop_
_entity.id
_entity.type
_entity.pdbx_description
1 polymer ?
#
loop_
_entity_poly.entity_id
_entity_poly.type
_entity_poly.pdbx_seq_one_letter_code
_entity_poly.pdbx_strand_id
1 'polypeptide(L)'
;MKLFLALALALLVLAAPSFATCGGGGGGGVGGIAPSPQGFPQDDLATYRVPWKVLSPGGAAPEGAWILYWLPTSPEEARASELQASRVLTLASSRCVAMALVPADHAELHARLKVATDTPSAVLVSAADGAEIGRATIRPGQPLGRSEVEKLLDGALDRREKALDAQLDAAKAGEKKGDKDGAAALYTQVWQERCLFPKLGKKAAKALDKLGRPVAKDARLDLPQPDPSRPTETRIARALGEGLRAENELDLQSAAAAYERAHRIDPADPVPLRYLGELYRHHTGEWDKARRAFDRLLALSGDPLSRAVALHGLGKMTIHDGEFKKGVGLFERSIEVFPLPITYRNLAVYWNSEGNLEKAYSYVQKAMALDPDDTYNRVFAATYLVPLGKPEEAERIARENESLLPASYNLAAIWAQLGRSEKALELLARHFFEYERVAAVRAKEMEEARVDAVFVSLRDNPKFRELIAGADHATGMR
;
A
#
# COMPACT_ATOMS: atom_id res chain seq x y z
N MET A 1 10.28 32.63 64.78
CA MET A 1 10.43 31.23 64.33
C MET A 1 9.40 31.01 63.25
N LYS A 2 9.74 31.28 62.01
CA LYS A 2 8.88 31.10 60.82
C LYS A 2 9.56 30.10 59.88
N LEU A 3 8.93 28.92 59.72
CA LEU A 3 9.36 27.85 58.85
C LEU A 3 9.00 28.23 57.45
N PHE A 4 9.97 28.37 56.52
CA PHE A 4 9.75 28.46 55.09
C PHE A 4 9.71 27.05 54.51
N LEU A 5 8.53 26.63 54.02
CA LEU A 5 8.34 25.41 53.24
C LEU A 5 8.57 25.79 51.78
N ALA A 6 9.69 25.37 51.22
CA ALA A 6 9.94 25.51 49.77
C ALA A 6 9.23 24.38 49.04
N LEU A 7 8.18 24.72 48.29
CA LEU A 7 7.48 23.79 47.37
C LEU A 7 8.29 23.73 46.08
N ALA A 8 9.03 22.65 45.88
CA ALA A 8 9.67 22.36 44.62
C ALA A 8 8.58 21.84 43.63
N LEU A 9 8.15 22.71 42.73
CA LEU A 9 7.27 22.33 41.61
C LEU A 9 8.14 21.59 40.58
N ALA A 10 8.10 20.26 40.62
CA ALA A 10 8.65 19.44 39.54
C ALA A 10 7.74 19.61 38.32
N LEU A 11 8.17 20.42 37.38
CA LEU A 11 7.62 20.43 36.01
C LEU A 11 7.96 19.09 35.37
N LEU A 12 7.03 18.14 35.43
CA LEU A 12 6.99 17.02 34.51
C LEU A 12 6.67 17.60 33.13
N VAL A 13 7.71 17.88 32.38
CA VAL A 13 7.60 18.02 30.92
C VAL A 13 7.25 16.62 30.39
N LEU A 14 5.97 16.40 30.22
CA LEU A 14 5.49 15.29 29.39
C LEU A 14 6.02 15.55 27.98
N ALA A 15 7.16 14.94 27.66
CA ALA A 15 7.64 14.88 26.29
C ALA A 15 6.54 14.18 25.47
N ALA A 16 5.82 14.92 24.65
CA ALA A 16 4.95 14.36 23.66
C ALA A 16 5.80 13.44 22.77
N PRO A 17 5.37 12.21 22.48
CA PRO A 17 6.13 11.33 21.62
C PRO A 17 6.28 11.99 20.26
N SER A 18 7.51 12.26 19.90
CA SER A 18 7.85 12.87 18.62
C SER A 18 7.84 11.77 17.57
N PHE A 19 6.88 11.81 16.67
CA PHE A 19 6.80 10.83 15.57
C PHE A 19 7.67 11.32 14.44
N ALA A 20 8.83 10.71 14.33
CA ALA A 20 9.60 10.77 13.13
C ALA A 20 8.85 10.04 12.02
N THR A 21 8.57 10.74 10.96
CA THR A 21 8.28 10.14 9.70
C THR A 21 9.61 9.68 9.14
N CYS A 22 9.94 8.40 9.27
CA CYS A 22 10.98 7.85 8.42
C CYS A 22 10.68 8.36 7.02
N GLY A 23 11.58 9.15 6.46
CA GLY A 23 11.48 9.75 5.15
C GLY A 23 11.22 8.70 4.08
N GLY A 24 10.01 8.21 4.09
CA GLY A 24 9.49 7.40 3.01
C GLY A 24 8.82 8.38 2.12
N GLY A 25 9.46 8.77 1.05
CA GLY A 25 8.84 9.51 0.00
C GLY A 25 7.49 8.90 -0.30
N GLY A 26 6.48 9.41 0.37
CA GLY A 26 5.09 9.06 0.12
C GLY A 26 4.52 9.98 -0.94
N GLY A 27 5.30 10.46 -1.83
CA GLY A 27 4.83 10.76 -3.14
C GLY A 27 4.51 9.42 -3.77
N GLY A 28 3.38 9.22 -4.42
CA GLY A 28 3.18 8.10 -5.30
C GLY A 28 4.25 8.02 -6.41
N GLY A 29 5.42 8.52 -6.14
CA GLY A 29 6.65 8.29 -6.84
C GLY A 29 7.03 6.85 -6.60
N VAL A 30 6.73 6.03 -7.54
CA VAL A 30 7.32 4.72 -7.76
C VAL A 30 8.82 4.93 -7.60
N GLY A 31 9.40 4.39 -6.49
CA GLY A 31 10.84 4.37 -6.32
C GLY A 31 11.44 3.86 -7.60
N GLY A 32 12.38 4.62 -8.15
CA GLY A 32 12.98 4.51 -9.45
C GLY A 32 12.83 3.17 -10.16
N ILE A 33 11.73 2.96 -10.85
CA ILE A 33 11.67 2.00 -11.92
C ILE A 33 12.50 2.62 -13.03
N ALA A 34 13.65 1.99 -13.33
CA ALA A 34 14.41 2.31 -14.52
C ALA A 34 13.43 2.41 -15.70
N PRO A 35 13.58 3.40 -16.59
CA PRO A 35 12.64 3.60 -17.67
C PRO A 35 12.45 2.30 -18.40
N SER A 36 11.20 1.81 -18.38
CA SER A 36 10.81 0.60 -19.10
C SER A 36 11.13 0.80 -20.58
N PRO A 37 11.83 -0.15 -21.23
CA PRO A 37 12.31 0.04 -22.61
C PRO A 37 11.23 0.15 -23.66
N GLN A 38 9.96 0.02 -23.35
CA GLN A 38 8.87 0.17 -24.35
C GLN A 38 7.51 0.45 -23.69
N GLY A 39 7.01 1.65 -23.82
CA GLY A 39 5.64 1.94 -24.28
C GLY A 39 4.46 1.58 -23.40
N PHE A 40 4.63 1.22 -22.14
CA PHE A 40 3.47 1.12 -21.24
C PHE A 40 3.01 2.52 -20.83
N PRO A 41 1.71 2.78 -20.75
CA PRO A 41 1.24 3.98 -20.10
C PRO A 41 1.78 3.97 -18.67
N GLN A 42 2.78 4.81 -18.38
CA GLN A 42 3.36 4.98 -17.02
C GLN A 42 2.27 5.27 -15.99
N ASP A 43 1.13 5.76 -16.45
CA ASP A 43 -0.05 6.13 -15.69
C ASP A 43 -0.72 4.92 -15.02
N ASP A 44 -0.79 3.76 -15.67
CA ASP A 44 -1.39 2.54 -15.11
C ASP A 44 -0.51 1.95 -13.99
N LEU A 45 0.82 1.93 -14.16
CA LEU A 45 1.77 1.43 -13.15
C LEU A 45 1.76 2.28 -11.88
N ALA A 46 1.67 3.61 -12.02
CA ALA A 46 1.59 4.50 -10.87
C ALA A 46 0.22 4.43 -10.17
N THR A 47 -0.84 4.08 -10.91
CA THR A 47 -2.23 4.15 -10.44
C THR A 47 -2.73 2.82 -9.89
N TYR A 48 -2.45 1.70 -10.54
CA TYR A 48 -3.01 0.38 -10.23
C TYR A 48 -1.96 -0.73 -10.27
N ARG A 49 -1.01 -0.68 -9.36
CA ARG A 49 -0.03 -1.76 -9.20
C ARG A 49 -0.72 -3.00 -8.61
N VAL A 50 -0.62 -4.13 -9.32
CA VAL A 50 -1.16 -5.41 -8.86
C VAL A 50 -0.24 -5.97 -7.76
N PRO A 51 -0.77 -6.36 -6.59
CA PRO A 51 0.04 -6.86 -5.47
C PRO A 51 0.42 -8.35 -5.68
N TRP A 52 1.22 -8.63 -6.69
CA TRP A 52 1.73 -9.98 -6.93
C TRP A 52 2.63 -10.46 -5.80
N LYS A 53 2.26 -11.56 -5.15
CA LYS A 53 3.11 -12.25 -4.18
C LYS A 53 3.94 -13.28 -4.93
N VAL A 54 5.26 -13.10 -4.96
CA VAL A 54 6.19 -14.09 -5.51
C VAL A 54 6.22 -15.31 -4.59
N LEU A 55 5.98 -16.49 -5.14
CA LEU A 55 5.95 -17.73 -4.38
C LEU A 55 7.34 -18.38 -4.36
N SER A 56 7.76 -18.82 -3.18
CA SER A 56 8.98 -19.61 -3.01
C SER A 56 8.61 -21.08 -2.78
N PRO A 57 9.44 -22.04 -3.21
CA PRO A 57 9.24 -23.45 -2.89
C PRO A 57 9.13 -23.66 -1.37
N GLY A 58 8.11 -24.41 -0.94
CA GLY A 58 7.82 -24.62 0.49
C GLY A 58 7.23 -23.41 1.23
N GLY A 59 6.99 -22.28 0.55
CA GLY A 59 6.38 -21.09 1.14
C GLY A 59 4.90 -21.27 1.48
N ALA A 60 4.36 -20.39 2.33
CA ALA A 60 2.95 -20.38 2.69
C ALA A 60 2.06 -20.14 1.45
N ALA A 61 0.98 -20.90 1.35
CA ALA A 61 -0.03 -20.71 0.32
C ALA A 61 -0.61 -19.27 0.39
N PRO A 62 -0.98 -18.66 -0.76
CA PRO A 62 -1.66 -17.38 -0.76
C PRO A 62 -3.02 -17.47 -0.05
N GLU A 63 -3.36 -16.45 0.73
CA GLU A 63 -4.65 -16.36 1.40
C GLU A 63 -5.68 -15.65 0.53
N GLY A 64 -6.81 -16.29 0.26
CA GLY A 64 -7.91 -15.74 -0.54
C GLY A 64 -9.03 -16.76 -0.70
N ALA A 65 -10.15 -16.34 -1.27
CA ALA A 65 -11.20 -17.28 -1.69
C ALA A 65 -10.86 -17.91 -3.04
N TRP A 66 -10.29 -17.11 -3.91
CA TRP A 66 -9.71 -17.54 -5.18
C TRP A 66 -8.23 -17.14 -5.24
N ILE A 67 -7.43 -17.88 -6.01
CA ILE A 67 -6.02 -17.60 -6.26
C ILE A 67 -5.82 -17.48 -7.77
N LEU A 68 -5.33 -16.34 -8.22
CA LEU A 68 -4.87 -16.13 -9.57
C LEU A 68 -3.35 -16.34 -9.61
N TYR A 69 -2.92 -17.47 -10.14
CA TYR A 69 -1.52 -17.76 -10.39
C TYR A 69 -1.11 -17.16 -11.74
N TRP A 70 -0.06 -16.39 -11.74
CA TRP A 70 0.64 -15.93 -12.93
C TRP A 70 1.99 -16.65 -13.01
N LEU A 71 2.23 -17.32 -14.14
CA LEU A 71 3.41 -18.14 -14.42
C LEU A 71 4.16 -17.53 -15.62
N PRO A 72 5.05 -16.53 -15.40
CA PRO A 72 5.95 -16.03 -16.42
C PRO A 72 7.06 -17.05 -16.71
N THR A 73 7.63 -17.02 -17.91
CA THR A 73 8.71 -17.93 -18.31
C THR A 73 10.09 -17.47 -17.80
N SER A 74 10.20 -16.20 -17.40
CA SER A 74 11.45 -15.66 -16.85
C SER A 74 11.18 -14.46 -15.92
N PRO A 75 12.15 -14.11 -15.04
CA PRO A 75 12.08 -12.89 -14.26
C PRO A 75 12.03 -11.60 -15.09
N GLU A 76 12.64 -11.61 -16.27
CA GLU A 76 12.64 -10.49 -17.23
C GLU A 76 11.25 -10.27 -17.78
N GLU A 77 10.56 -11.34 -18.21
CA GLU A 77 9.17 -11.30 -18.66
C GLU A 77 8.28 -10.76 -17.53
N ALA A 78 8.45 -11.27 -16.31
CA ALA A 78 7.67 -10.80 -15.18
C ALA A 78 7.83 -9.29 -14.94
N ARG A 79 9.07 -8.76 -15.00
CA ARG A 79 9.33 -7.33 -14.79
C ARG A 79 8.79 -6.44 -15.91
N ALA A 80 8.82 -6.92 -17.16
CA ALA A 80 8.39 -6.17 -18.32
C ALA A 80 6.89 -6.31 -18.64
N SER A 81 6.15 -7.17 -17.92
CA SER A 81 4.77 -7.51 -18.23
C SER A 81 3.77 -6.41 -17.87
N GLU A 82 2.77 -6.23 -18.72
CA GLU A 82 1.58 -5.41 -18.45
C GLU A 82 0.79 -5.87 -17.21
N LEU A 83 0.97 -7.11 -16.77
CA LEU A 83 0.31 -7.67 -15.59
C LEU A 83 0.79 -7.04 -14.28
N GLN A 84 1.87 -6.26 -14.30
CA GLN A 84 2.29 -5.48 -13.13
C GLN A 84 1.30 -4.36 -12.79
N ALA A 85 0.51 -3.89 -13.78
CA ALA A 85 -0.45 -2.83 -13.59
C ALA A 85 -1.78 -3.15 -14.26
N SER A 86 -2.83 -3.26 -13.47
CA SER A 86 -4.19 -3.50 -13.94
C SER A 86 -5.20 -3.03 -12.89
N ARG A 87 -6.12 -2.19 -13.31
CA ARG A 87 -7.24 -1.78 -12.46
C ARG A 87 -8.09 -2.98 -12.05
N VAL A 88 -8.43 -3.83 -12.99
CA VAL A 88 -9.30 -5.00 -12.75
C VAL A 88 -8.67 -5.94 -11.74
N LEU A 89 -7.40 -6.32 -11.95
CA LEU A 89 -6.68 -7.23 -11.04
C LEU A 89 -6.47 -6.61 -9.65
N THR A 90 -6.11 -5.31 -9.59
CA THR A 90 -5.95 -4.60 -8.32
C THR A 90 -7.25 -4.55 -7.52
N LEU A 91 -8.38 -4.29 -8.18
CA LEU A 91 -9.68 -4.28 -7.51
C LEU A 91 -10.11 -5.69 -7.07
N ALA A 92 -9.82 -6.70 -7.87
CA ALA A 92 -10.09 -8.09 -7.50
C ALA A 92 -9.25 -8.55 -6.31
N SER A 93 -8.00 -8.11 -6.19
CA SER A 93 -7.14 -8.44 -5.05
C SER A 93 -7.72 -7.94 -3.72
N SER A 94 -8.45 -6.83 -3.74
CA SER A 94 -9.16 -6.32 -2.55
C SER A 94 -10.42 -7.11 -2.19
N ARG A 95 -10.84 -8.04 -3.06
CA ARG A 95 -12.03 -8.89 -2.90
C ARG A 95 -11.69 -10.37 -2.67
N CYS A 96 -10.62 -10.66 -1.96
CA CYS A 96 -10.20 -12.03 -1.69
C CYS A 96 -9.79 -12.87 -2.92
N VAL A 97 -9.36 -12.24 -3.99
CA VAL A 97 -8.60 -12.92 -5.05
C VAL A 97 -7.12 -12.70 -4.77
N ALA A 98 -6.42 -13.73 -4.31
CA ALA A 98 -5.00 -13.66 -4.08
C ALA A 98 -4.24 -13.61 -5.41
N MET A 99 -3.30 -12.68 -5.55
CA MET A 99 -2.44 -12.52 -6.72
C MET A 99 -1.10 -13.19 -6.45
N ALA A 100 -0.80 -14.28 -7.15
CA ALA A 100 0.38 -15.08 -6.91
C ALA A 100 1.24 -15.19 -8.18
N LEU A 101 2.50 -14.77 -8.11
CA LEU A 101 3.48 -14.97 -9.17
C LEU A 101 4.27 -16.24 -8.87
N VAL A 102 4.29 -17.15 -9.84
CA VAL A 102 5.01 -18.44 -9.76
C VAL A 102 6.27 -18.35 -10.62
N PRO A 103 7.47 -18.32 -10.01
CA PRO A 103 8.72 -18.34 -10.77
C PRO A 103 8.86 -19.58 -11.64
N ALA A 104 9.59 -19.48 -12.76
CA ALA A 104 9.80 -20.60 -13.69
C ALA A 104 10.52 -21.82 -13.06
N ASP A 105 11.31 -21.59 -12.01
CA ASP A 105 12.02 -22.64 -11.27
C ASP A 105 11.16 -23.33 -10.19
N HIS A 106 9.91 -22.91 -9.98
CA HIS A 106 8.99 -23.52 -9.00
C HIS A 106 8.32 -24.79 -9.57
N ALA A 107 9.13 -25.84 -9.81
CA ALA A 107 8.73 -27.04 -10.53
C ALA A 107 7.47 -27.74 -9.98
N GLU A 108 7.33 -27.81 -8.64
CA GLU A 108 6.18 -28.45 -7.98
C GLU A 108 4.86 -27.77 -8.36
N LEU A 109 4.82 -26.44 -8.36
CA LEU A 109 3.60 -25.69 -8.64
C LEU A 109 3.27 -25.70 -10.12
N HIS A 110 4.28 -25.64 -11.00
CA HIS A 110 4.11 -25.86 -12.44
C HIS A 110 3.50 -27.21 -12.75
N ALA A 111 4.01 -28.28 -12.13
CA ALA A 111 3.45 -29.63 -12.28
C ALA A 111 2.01 -29.72 -11.79
N ARG A 112 1.72 -29.17 -10.59
CA ARG A 112 0.36 -29.17 -10.00
C ARG A 112 -0.63 -28.42 -10.86
N LEU A 113 -0.26 -27.27 -11.43
CA LEU A 113 -1.10 -26.45 -12.29
C LEU A 113 -1.10 -26.95 -13.76
N LYS A 114 -0.30 -27.97 -14.07
CA LYS A 114 -0.16 -28.54 -15.43
C LYS A 114 0.20 -27.48 -16.46
N VAL A 115 1.18 -26.63 -16.13
CA VAL A 115 1.71 -25.57 -17.00
C VAL A 115 3.19 -25.84 -17.26
N ALA A 116 3.58 -25.86 -18.54
CA ALA A 116 4.99 -25.97 -18.92
C ALA A 116 5.75 -24.67 -18.57
N THR A 117 7.02 -24.78 -18.20
CA THR A 117 7.83 -23.63 -17.76
C THR A 117 8.19 -22.66 -18.87
N ASP A 118 8.03 -23.06 -20.13
CA ASP A 118 8.26 -22.25 -21.33
C ASP A 118 6.97 -21.61 -21.90
N THR A 119 5.85 -21.79 -21.20
CA THR A 119 4.52 -21.36 -21.67
C THR A 119 3.92 -20.33 -20.70
N PRO A 120 3.91 -19.03 -21.06
CA PRO A 120 3.32 -18.00 -20.22
C PRO A 120 1.85 -18.27 -19.95
N SER A 121 1.44 -18.29 -18.69
CA SER A 121 0.09 -18.69 -18.32
C SER A 121 -0.43 -17.94 -17.10
N ALA A 122 -1.76 -17.81 -17.02
CA ALA A 122 -2.46 -17.46 -15.78
C ALA A 122 -3.51 -18.52 -15.48
N VAL A 123 -3.56 -18.99 -14.24
CA VAL A 123 -4.50 -20.04 -13.79
C VAL A 123 -5.25 -19.54 -12.58
N LEU A 124 -6.57 -19.48 -12.69
CA LEU A 124 -7.46 -19.12 -11.58
C LEU A 124 -7.98 -20.39 -10.92
N VAL A 125 -7.78 -20.50 -9.60
CA VAL A 125 -8.25 -21.67 -8.84
C VAL A 125 -9.05 -21.24 -7.62
N SER A 126 -9.92 -22.13 -7.15
CA SER A 126 -10.56 -22.04 -5.85
C SER A 126 -9.56 -22.40 -4.76
N ALA A 127 -9.44 -21.57 -3.73
CA ALA A 127 -8.54 -21.85 -2.61
C ALA A 127 -9.06 -22.97 -1.69
N ALA A 128 -10.37 -23.22 -1.70
CA ALA A 128 -11.00 -24.21 -0.82
C ALA A 128 -10.65 -25.66 -1.18
N ASP A 129 -10.53 -25.96 -2.47
CA ASP A 129 -10.34 -27.32 -2.99
C ASP A 129 -9.26 -27.42 -4.07
N GLY A 130 -8.65 -26.29 -4.47
CA GLY A 130 -7.65 -26.22 -5.53
C GLY A 130 -8.23 -26.45 -6.94
N ALA A 131 -9.55 -26.47 -7.08
CA ALA A 131 -10.20 -26.68 -8.37
C ALA A 131 -9.92 -25.52 -9.32
N GLU A 132 -9.56 -25.86 -10.56
CA GLU A 132 -9.36 -24.87 -11.61
C GLU A 132 -10.69 -24.23 -12.02
N ILE A 133 -10.77 -22.93 -11.94
CA ILE A 133 -11.93 -22.11 -12.36
C ILE A 133 -11.77 -21.72 -13.84
N GLY A 134 -10.54 -21.53 -14.28
CA GLY A 134 -10.19 -21.23 -15.65
C GLY A 134 -8.72 -20.88 -15.83
N ARG A 135 -8.30 -20.76 -17.09
CA ARG A 135 -6.93 -20.38 -17.45
C ARG A 135 -6.85 -19.52 -18.70
N ALA A 136 -5.80 -18.73 -18.77
CA ALA A 136 -5.32 -18.06 -19.97
C ALA A 136 -3.91 -18.57 -20.25
N THR A 137 -3.67 -19.06 -21.47
CA THR A 137 -2.38 -19.61 -21.88
C THR A 137 -2.07 -19.11 -23.27
N ILE A 138 -0.86 -18.65 -23.48
CA ILE A 138 -0.37 -18.12 -24.74
C ILE A 138 0.70 -19.06 -25.28
N ARG A 139 0.89 -19.07 -26.61
CA ARG A 139 1.92 -19.88 -27.24
C ARG A 139 3.32 -19.51 -26.76
N PRO A 140 4.25 -20.46 -26.65
CA PRO A 140 5.62 -20.17 -26.31
C PRO A 140 6.21 -19.02 -27.15
N GLY A 141 6.93 -18.11 -26.51
CA GLY A 141 7.54 -16.95 -27.16
C GLY A 141 6.61 -15.74 -27.40
N GLN A 142 5.34 -15.83 -26.99
CA GLN A 142 4.43 -14.69 -26.99
C GLN A 142 4.18 -14.24 -25.53
N PRO A 143 4.16 -12.94 -25.22
CA PRO A 143 3.85 -12.48 -23.87
C PRO A 143 2.37 -12.70 -23.54
N LEU A 144 2.09 -13.06 -22.30
CA LEU A 144 0.72 -13.09 -21.79
C LEU A 144 0.24 -11.65 -21.54
N GLY A 145 -0.78 -11.23 -22.29
CA GLY A 145 -1.32 -9.89 -22.21
C GLY A 145 -2.26 -9.68 -21.02
N ARG A 146 -2.38 -8.44 -20.57
CA ARG A 146 -3.28 -8.03 -19.50
C ARG A 146 -4.74 -8.36 -19.83
N SER A 147 -5.17 -8.09 -21.06
CA SER A 147 -6.55 -8.28 -21.52
C SER A 147 -7.03 -9.73 -21.39
N GLU A 148 -6.15 -10.71 -21.63
CA GLU A 148 -6.48 -12.13 -21.52
C GLU A 148 -6.74 -12.53 -20.07
N VAL A 149 -5.92 -12.02 -19.15
CA VAL A 149 -6.03 -12.32 -17.71
C VAL A 149 -7.22 -11.60 -17.08
N GLU A 150 -7.47 -10.36 -17.46
CA GLU A 150 -8.66 -9.61 -17.03
C GLU A 150 -9.95 -10.31 -17.49
N LYS A 151 -10.03 -10.73 -18.77
CA LYS A 151 -11.18 -11.49 -19.29
C LYS A 151 -11.40 -12.83 -18.60
N LEU A 152 -10.31 -13.53 -18.26
CA LEU A 152 -10.38 -14.77 -17.49
C LEU A 152 -11.08 -14.52 -16.15
N LEU A 153 -10.60 -13.51 -15.41
CA LEU A 153 -11.09 -13.19 -14.07
C LEU A 153 -12.51 -12.64 -14.11
N ASP A 154 -12.80 -11.64 -14.95
CA ASP A 154 -14.12 -11.04 -15.08
C ASP A 154 -15.16 -12.08 -15.50
N GLY A 155 -14.83 -12.91 -16.50
CA GLY A 155 -15.73 -13.97 -16.94
C GLY A 155 -16.02 -15.01 -15.84
N ALA A 156 -15.06 -15.30 -14.98
CA ALA A 156 -15.25 -16.19 -13.82
C ALA A 156 -16.14 -15.53 -12.76
N LEU A 157 -15.87 -14.27 -12.42
CA LEU A 157 -16.67 -13.50 -11.47
C LEU A 157 -18.13 -13.36 -11.94
N ASP A 158 -18.34 -13.01 -13.19
CA ASP A 158 -19.70 -12.88 -13.77
C ASP A 158 -20.49 -14.19 -13.72
N ARG A 159 -19.86 -15.31 -14.08
CA ARG A 159 -20.53 -16.62 -13.99
C ARG A 159 -20.92 -16.95 -12.56
N ARG A 160 -20.01 -16.67 -11.60
CA ARG A 160 -20.31 -16.97 -10.20
C ARG A 160 -21.35 -16.02 -9.61
N GLU A 161 -21.32 -14.74 -9.95
CA GLU A 161 -22.31 -13.76 -9.51
C GLU A 161 -23.72 -14.16 -9.97
N LYS A 162 -23.88 -14.56 -11.23
CA LYS A 162 -25.15 -15.06 -11.78
C LYS A 162 -25.65 -16.30 -11.04
N ALA A 163 -24.74 -17.23 -10.71
CA ALA A 163 -25.13 -18.42 -9.94
C ALA A 163 -25.61 -18.06 -8.51
N LEU A 164 -24.94 -17.11 -7.86
CA LEU A 164 -25.32 -16.64 -6.53
C LEU A 164 -26.62 -15.84 -6.54
N ASP A 165 -26.90 -15.02 -7.55
CA ASP A 165 -28.20 -14.36 -7.73
C ASP A 165 -29.32 -15.39 -7.91
N ALA A 166 -29.11 -16.44 -8.70
CA ALA A 166 -30.06 -17.53 -8.82
C ALA A 166 -30.33 -18.26 -7.49
N GLN A 167 -29.28 -18.45 -6.67
CA GLN A 167 -29.42 -18.99 -5.31
C GLN A 167 -30.23 -18.07 -4.40
N LEU A 168 -30.03 -16.75 -4.46
CA LEU A 168 -30.85 -15.78 -3.73
C LEU A 168 -32.32 -15.84 -4.14
N ASP A 169 -32.60 -16.00 -5.41
CA ASP A 169 -34.00 -16.10 -5.90
C ASP A 169 -34.64 -17.42 -5.48
N ALA A 170 -33.87 -18.54 -5.52
CA ALA A 170 -34.33 -19.82 -5.00
C ALA A 170 -34.61 -19.75 -3.49
N ALA A 171 -33.74 -19.09 -2.72
CA ALA A 171 -33.95 -18.87 -1.29
C ALA A 171 -35.27 -18.08 -1.01
N LYS A 172 -35.50 -16.97 -1.74
CA LYS A 172 -36.74 -16.18 -1.63
C LYS A 172 -37.98 -17.01 -2.00
N ALA A 173 -37.87 -17.88 -3.01
CA ALA A 173 -38.98 -18.76 -3.39
C ALA A 173 -39.26 -19.82 -2.32
N GLY A 174 -38.25 -20.40 -1.70
CA GLY A 174 -38.37 -21.31 -0.56
C GLY A 174 -39.05 -20.64 0.64
N GLU A 175 -38.59 -19.43 0.98
CA GLU A 175 -39.17 -18.62 2.06
C GLU A 175 -40.67 -18.38 1.86
N LYS A 176 -41.08 -18.02 0.64
CA LYS A 176 -42.51 -17.84 0.30
C LYS A 176 -43.33 -19.11 0.42
N LYS A 177 -42.71 -20.30 0.26
CA LYS A 177 -43.36 -21.62 0.44
C LYS A 177 -43.32 -22.11 1.88
N GLY A 178 -42.75 -21.34 2.80
CA GLY A 178 -42.64 -21.71 4.21
C GLY A 178 -41.39 -22.53 4.56
N ASP A 179 -40.55 -22.87 3.59
CA ASP A 179 -39.28 -23.55 3.82
C ASP A 179 -38.22 -22.56 4.30
N LYS A 180 -38.30 -22.16 5.57
CA LYS A 180 -37.35 -21.20 6.16
C LYS A 180 -35.97 -21.79 6.36
N ASP A 181 -35.88 -23.10 6.61
CA ASP A 181 -34.57 -23.75 6.84
C ASP A 181 -33.77 -23.90 5.55
N GLY A 182 -34.42 -24.37 4.48
CA GLY A 182 -33.81 -24.42 3.16
C GLY A 182 -33.41 -23.04 2.64
N ALA A 183 -34.31 -22.05 2.84
CA ALA A 183 -33.98 -20.66 2.47
C ALA A 183 -32.79 -20.13 3.24
N ALA A 184 -32.71 -20.36 4.55
CA ALA A 184 -31.57 -19.92 5.36
C ALA A 184 -30.25 -20.60 4.96
N ALA A 185 -30.29 -21.89 4.59
CA ALA A 185 -29.11 -22.58 4.09
C ALA A 185 -28.56 -21.93 2.80
N LEU A 186 -29.43 -21.62 1.84
CA LEU A 186 -29.07 -20.94 0.59
C LEU A 186 -28.52 -19.52 0.85
N TYR A 187 -29.18 -18.74 1.73
CA TYR A 187 -28.67 -17.42 2.11
C TYR A 187 -27.28 -17.51 2.78
N THR A 188 -27.06 -18.53 3.62
CA THR A 188 -25.76 -18.75 4.27
C THR A 188 -24.66 -19.03 3.25
N GLN A 189 -24.94 -19.86 2.23
CA GLN A 189 -23.99 -20.12 1.14
C GLN A 189 -23.61 -18.82 0.41
N VAL A 190 -24.59 -17.98 0.06
CA VAL A 190 -24.32 -16.69 -0.57
C VAL A 190 -23.53 -15.77 0.36
N TRP A 191 -23.84 -15.76 1.66
CA TRP A 191 -23.13 -14.94 2.64
C TRP A 191 -21.66 -15.40 2.81
N GLN A 192 -21.38 -16.68 2.70
CA GLN A 192 -20.02 -17.21 2.76
C GLN A 192 -19.13 -16.64 1.66
N GLU A 193 -19.70 -16.31 0.49
CA GLU A 193 -18.96 -15.69 -0.62
C GLU A 193 -18.95 -14.14 -0.61
N ARG A 194 -19.33 -13.53 0.49
CA ARG A 194 -19.41 -12.08 0.64
C ARG A 194 -18.11 -11.32 0.39
N CYS A 195 -16.96 -11.99 0.53
CA CYS A 195 -15.68 -11.38 0.26
C CYS A 195 -15.48 -11.11 -1.24
N LEU A 196 -15.87 -12.07 -2.07
CA LEU A 196 -15.86 -11.92 -3.54
C LEU A 196 -17.04 -11.05 -4.02
N PHE A 197 -18.24 -11.24 -3.41
CA PHE A 197 -19.50 -10.63 -3.82
C PHE A 197 -20.19 -9.88 -2.65
N PRO A 198 -19.61 -8.76 -2.17
CA PRO A 198 -20.12 -8.05 -0.98
C PRO A 198 -21.57 -7.58 -1.12
N LYS A 199 -22.01 -7.19 -2.32
CA LYS A 199 -23.40 -6.78 -2.57
C LYS A 199 -24.39 -7.94 -2.30
N LEU A 200 -24.06 -9.13 -2.80
CA LEU A 200 -24.89 -10.32 -2.60
C LEU A 200 -24.83 -10.80 -1.15
N GLY A 201 -23.64 -10.76 -0.55
CA GLY A 201 -23.46 -11.04 0.88
C GLY A 201 -24.31 -10.13 1.77
N LYS A 202 -24.39 -8.84 1.46
CA LYS A 202 -25.26 -7.87 2.15
C LYS A 202 -26.74 -8.22 2.03
N LYS A 203 -27.19 -8.61 0.83
CA LYS A 203 -28.58 -9.07 0.62
C LYS A 203 -28.88 -10.33 1.44
N ALA A 204 -27.94 -11.29 1.41
CA ALA A 204 -28.08 -12.54 2.17
C ALA A 204 -28.08 -12.31 3.69
N ALA A 205 -27.15 -11.50 4.21
CA ALA A 205 -27.10 -11.15 5.64
C ALA A 205 -28.40 -10.52 6.13
N LYS A 206 -28.97 -9.58 5.35
CA LYS A 206 -30.27 -8.95 5.67
C LYS A 206 -31.44 -9.96 5.67
N ALA A 207 -31.39 -10.93 4.78
CA ALA A 207 -32.43 -11.98 4.73
C ALA A 207 -32.29 -12.94 5.93
N LEU A 208 -31.08 -13.36 6.27
CA LEU A 208 -30.80 -14.18 7.46
C LEU A 208 -31.23 -13.51 8.75
N ASP A 209 -30.97 -12.21 8.90
CA ASP A 209 -31.41 -11.43 10.06
C ASP A 209 -32.94 -11.44 10.21
N LYS A 210 -33.67 -11.25 9.10
CA LYS A 210 -35.16 -11.35 9.10
C LYS A 210 -35.71 -12.74 9.47
N LEU A 211 -34.93 -13.79 9.18
CA LEU A 211 -35.26 -15.16 9.56
C LEU A 211 -34.88 -15.50 11.00
N GLY A 212 -34.36 -14.53 11.77
CA GLY A 212 -33.87 -14.73 13.14
C GLY A 212 -32.56 -15.48 13.23
N ARG A 213 -31.76 -15.49 12.15
CA ARG A 213 -30.45 -16.14 12.05
C ARG A 213 -29.36 -15.12 11.70
N PRO A 214 -29.13 -14.07 12.53
CA PRO A 214 -28.20 -13.02 12.21
C PRO A 214 -26.77 -13.56 12.05
N VAL A 215 -26.05 -13.03 11.07
CA VAL A 215 -24.64 -13.30 10.87
C VAL A 215 -23.79 -12.19 11.49
N ALA A 216 -22.52 -12.49 11.79
CA ALA A 216 -21.61 -11.49 12.31
C ALA A 216 -21.46 -10.30 11.34
N LYS A 217 -21.33 -9.09 11.89
CA LYS A 217 -21.03 -7.90 11.08
C LYS A 217 -19.70 -8.09 10.38
N ASP A 218 -19.68 -7.81 9.09
CA ASP A 218 -18.46 -7.90 8.27
C ASP A 218 -18.20 -6.54 7.61
N ALA A 219 -17.12 -5.88 8.01
CA ALA A 219 -16.74 -4.56 7.50
C ALA A 219 -16.55 -4.55 5.97
N ARG A 220 -16.17 -5.69 5.38
CA ARG A 220 -16.04 -5.81 3.92
C ARG A 220 -17.33 -5.62 3.15
N LEU A 221 -18.48 -5.85 3.79
CA LEU A 221 -19.79 -5.61 3.16
C LEU A 221 -20.10 -4.11 3.00
N ASP A 222 -19.46 -3.27 3.77
CA ASP A 222 -19.65 -1.82 3.76
C ASP A 222 -18.69 -1.09 2.82
N LEU A 223 -17.70 -1.82 2.24
CA LEU A 223 -16.82 -1.26 1.23
C LEU A 223 -17.62 -0.91 -0.04
N PRO A 224 -17.33 0.24 -0.66
CA PRO A 224 -17.85 0.56 -1.98
C PRO A 224 -17.50 -0.54 -2.97
N GLN A 225 -18.45 -0.91 -3.81
CA GLN A 225 -18.20 -1.89 -4.86
C GLN A 225 -17.50 -1.19 -6.01
N PRO A 226 -16.26 -1.54 -6.35
CA PRO A 226 -15.60 -1.02 -7.53
C PRO A 226 -16.35 -1.50 -8.78
N ASP A 227 -16.39 -0.66 -9.80
CA ASP A 227 -16.85 -1.04 -11.13
C ASP A 227 -15.64 -1.42 -11.99
N PRO A 228 -15.32 -2.72 -12.13
CA PRO A 228 -14.17 -3.16 -12.91
C PRO A 228 -14.35 -2.93 -14.42
N SER A 229 -15.60 -2.78 -14.88
CA SER A 229 -15.90 -2.53 -16.29
C SER A 229 -15.68 -1.08 -16.70
N ARG A 230 -15.50 -0.16 -15.74
CA ARG A 230 -15.25 1.26 -16.03
C ARG A 230 -13.86 1.42 -16.65
N PRO A 231 -13.77 1.75 -17.93
CA PRO A 231 -12.48 1.92 -18.57
C PRO A 231 -11.73 3.11 -17.95
N THR A 232 -10.41 3.01 -17.84
CA THR A 232 -9.58 4.19 -17.63
C THR A 232 -9.67 5.02 -18.89
N GLU A 233 -10.35 6.15 -18.86
CA GLU A 233 -10.44 7.00 -20.04
C GLU A 233 -9.05 7.49 -20.45
N THR A 234 -8.71 7.37 -21.73
CA THR A 234 -7.43 7.86 -22.26
C THR A 234 -7.19 9.35 -21.96
N ARG A 235 -8.27 10.15 -21.84
CA ARG A 235 -8.19 11.58 -21.51
C ARG A 235 -7.80 11.81 -20.05
N ILE A 236 -8.33 11.02 -19.11
CA ILE A 236 -7.96 11.04 -17.69
C ILE A 236 -6.51 10.60 -17.55
N ALA A 237 -6.14 9.46 -18.14
CA ALA A 237 -4.77 8.94 -18.12
C ALA A 237 -3.77 9.96 -18.65
N ARG A 238 -4.09 10.63 -19.75
CA ARG A 238 -3.24 11.71 -20.31
C ARG A 238 -3.06 12.85 -19.34
N ALA A 239 -4.14 13.35 -18.73
CA ALA A 239 -4.08 14.45 -17.77
C ALA A 239 -3.30 14.05 -16.50
N LEU A 240 -3.47 12.81 -15.99
CA LEU A 240 -2.68 12.27 -14.88
C LEU A 240 -1.20 12.20 -15.24
N GLY A 241 -0.86 11.70 -16.44
CA GLY A 241 0.53 11.63 -16.91
C GLY A 241 1.19 13.00 -17.08
N GLU A 242 0.43 14.00 -17.54
CA GLU A 242 0.89 15.40 -17.56
C GLU A 242 1.19 15.90 -16.14
N GLY A 243 0.31 15.61 -15.19
CA GLY A 243 0.49 15.98 -13.79
C GLY A 243 1.73 15.31 -13.18
N LEU A 244 1.93 14.02 -13.39
CA LEU A 244 3.11 13.28 -12.90
C LEU A 244 4.42 13.83 -13.49
N ARG A 245 4.44 14.19 -14.79
CA ARG A 245 5.63 14.81 -15.38
C ARG A 245 5.94 16.18 -14.74
N ALA A 246 4.92 17.02 -14.59
CA ALA A 246 5.08 18.32 -13.94
C ALA A 246 5.56 18.18 -12.50
N GLU A 247 5.03 17.21 -11.74
CA GLU A 247 5.47 16.90 -10.38
C GLU A 247 6.94 16.46 -10.34
N ASN A 248 7.39 15.62 -11.28
CA ASN A 248 8.79 15.24 -11.42
C ASN A 248 9.72 16.40 -11.76
N GLU A 249 9.20 17.40 -12.46
CA GLU A 249 9.91 18.65 -12.80
C GLU A 249 9.82 19.70 -11.69
N LEU A 250 9.13 19.39 -10.59
CA LEU A 250 8.80 20.27 -9.46
C LEU A 250 7.92 21.47 -9.84
N ASP A 251 7.22 21.42 -10.98
CA ASP A 251 6.16 22.34 -11.32
C ASP A 251 4.84 21.88 -10.67
N LEU A 252 4.76 22.08 -9.35
CA LEU A 252 3.64 21.61 -8.54
C LEU A 252 2.33 22.31 -8.89
N GLN A 253 2.39 23.52 -9.44
CA GLN A 253 1.22 24.25 -9.89
C GLN A 253 0.62 23.62 -11.15
N SER A 254 1.45 23.31 -12.14
CA SER A 254 1.02 22.62 -13.37
C SER A 254 0.55 21.19 -13.05
N ALA A 255 1.20 20.51 -12.09
CA ALA A 255 0.75 19.21 -11.61
C ALA A 255 -0.67 19.27 -11.04
N ALA A 256 -0.94 20.18 -10.11
CA ALA A 256 -2.27 20.39 -9.54
C ALA A 256 -3.31 20.69 -10.63
N ALA A 257 -2.99 21.61 -11.56
CA ALA A 257 -3.89 21.97 -12.65
C ALA A 257 -4.22 20.78 -13.56
N ALA A 258 -3.25 19.89 -13.81
CA ALA A 258 -3.45 18.68 -14.60
C ALA A 258 -4.35 17.66 -13.87
N TYR A 259 -4.12 17.42 -12.58
CA TYR A 259 -4.96 16.52 -11.78
C TYR A 259 -6.39 17.08 -11.61
N GLU A 260 -6.55 18.40 -11.48
CA GLU A 260 -7.87 19.02 -11.48
C GLU A 260 -8.57 18.89 -12.84
N ARG A 261 -7.84 18.98 -13.97
CA ARG A 261 -8.42 18.68 -15.30
C ARG A 261 -8.90 17.22 -15.36
N ALA A 262 -8.09 16.28 -14.89
CA ALA A 262 -8.49 14.88 -14.83
C ALA A 262 -9.78 14.69 -14.03
N HIS A 263 -9.90 15.33 -12.86
CA HIS A 263 -11.11 15.28 -12.05
C HIS A 263 -12.33 15.92 -12.74
N ARG A 264 -12.15 17.01 -13.51
CA ARG A 264 -13.26 17.62 -14.27
C ARG A 264 -13.74 16.76 -15.44
N ILE A 265 -12.89 15.90 -16.00
CA ILE A 265 -13.27 14.96 -17.07
C ILE A 265 -14.29 13.94 -16.54
N ASP A 266 -14.03 13.40 -15.35
CA ASP A 266 -14.96 12.52 -14.63
C ASP A 266 -14.93 12.79 -13.13
N PRO A 267 -15.89 13.57 -12.62
CA PRO A 267 -15.95 13.91 -11.21
C PRO A 267 -16.25 12.71 -10.28
N ALA A 268 -16.69 11.58 -10.85
CA ALA A 268 -16.94 10.36 -10.10
C ALA A 268 -15.73 9.40 -10.07
N ASP A 269 -14.67 9.68 -10.84
CA ASP A 269 -13.41 8.94 -10.75
C ASP A 269 -12.63 9.40 -9.50
N PRO A 270 -12.32 8.48 -8.55
CA PRO A 270 -11.59 8.81 -7.33
C PRO A 270 -10.09 9.06 -7.57
N VAL A 271 -9.53 8.57 -8.67
CA VAL A 271 -8.09 8.58 -8.92
C VAL A 271 -7.49 9.98 -8.98
N PRO A 272 -8.08 10.95 -9.72
CA PRO A 272 -7.55 12.32 -9.73
C PRO A 272 -7.53 12.97 -8.34
N LEU A 273 -8.55 12.71 -7.52
CA LEU A 273 -8.59 13.22 -6.14
C LEU A 273 -7.52 12.59 -5.25
N ARG A 274 -7.15 11.34 -5.50
CA ARG A 274 -6.03 10.68 -4.82
C ARG A 274 -4.71 11.41 -5.10
N TYR A 275 -4.41 11.72 -6.36
CA TYR A 275 -3.21 12.47 -6.73
C TYR A 275 -3.22 13.90 -6.16
N LEU A 276 -4.35 14.61 -6.25
CA LEU A 276 -4.49 15.93 -5.64
C LEU A 276 -4.27 15.91 -4.12
N GLY A 277 -4.87 14.96 -3.44
CA GLY A 277 -4.72 14.80 -1.99
C GLY A 277 -3.26 14.60 -1.58
N GLU A 278 -2.54 13.71 -2.27
CA GLU A 278 -1.12 13.46 -1.99
C GLU A 278 -0.24 14.66 -2.36
N LEU A 279 -0.46 15.31 -3.51
CA LEU A 279 0.27 16.50 -3.90
C LEU A 279 0.14 17.60 -2.85
N TYR A 280 -1.11 17.92 -2.45
CA TYR A 280 -1.37 18.98 -1.46
C TYR A 280 -0.86 18.61 -0.07
N ARG A 281 -0.95 17.34 0.33
CA ARG A 281 -0.48 16.88 1.64
C ARG A 281 1.05 16.90 1.73
N HIS A 282 1.71 16.33 0.74
CA HIS A 282 3.14 16.02 0.81
C HIS A 282 4.01 17.13 0.23
N HIS A 283 3.71 17.60 -0.99
CA HIS A 283 4.60 18.50 -1.70
C HIS A 283 4.33 19.98 -1.42
N THR A 284 3.05 20.40 -1.39
CA THR A 284 2.75 21.83 -1.21
C THR A 284 2.45 22.21 0.25
N GLY A 285 2.16 21.23 1.11
CA GLY A 285 1.78 21.51 2.50
C GLY A 285 0.39 22.16 2.65
N GLU A 286 -0.42 22.18 1.61
CA GLU A 286 -1.77 22.76 1.61
C GLU A 286 -2.80 21.79 2.21
N TRP A 287 -2.63 21.47 3.48
CA TRP A 287 -3.37 20.39 4.15
C TRP A 287 -4.88 20.55 4.13
N ASP A 288 -5.41 21.75 4.15
CA ASP A 288 -6.86 21.98 3.99
C ASP A 288 -7.38 21.55 2.63
N LYS A 289 -6.59 21.76 1.57
CA LYS A 289 -6.93 21.25 0.23
C LYS A 289 -6.81 19.72 0.18
N ALA A 290 -5.77 19.18 0.80
CA ALA A 290 -5.59 17.73 0.90
C ALA A 290 -6.77 17.06 1.61
N ARG A 291 -7.20 17.58 2.77
CA ARG A 291 -8.37 17.07 3.51
C ARG A 291 -9.62 17.09 2.64
N ARG A 292 -9.91 18.22 1.99
CA ARG A 292 -11.08 18.31 1.08
C ARG A 292 -11.03 17.31 -0.07
N ALA A 293 -9.84 17.08 -0.66
CA ALA A 293 -9.67 16.11 -1.73
C ALA A 293 -9.92 14.68 -1.22
N PHE A 294 -9.35 14.31 -0.08
CA PHE A 294 -9.53 12.99 0.51
C PHE A 294 -10.96 12.75 1.02
N ASP A 295 -11.59 13.74 1.67
CA ASP A 295 -12.97 13.63 2.13
C ASP A 295 -13.93 13.43 0.95
N ARG A 296 -13.74 14.20 -0.14
CA ARG A 296 -14.50 14.03 -1.36
C ARG A 296 -14.26 12.66 -2.00
N LEU A 297 -13.02 12.19 -2.02
CA LEU A 297 -12.67 10.86 -2.50
C LEU A 297 -13.38 9.78 -1.68
N LEU A 298 -13.39 9.90 -0.35
CA LEU A 298 -14.06 8.94 0.52
C LEU A 298 -15.60 8.94 0.36
N ALA A 299 -16.18 10.05 -0.08
CA ALA A 299 -17.59 10.14 -0.40
C ALA A 299 -17.95 9.45 -1.72
N LEU A 300 -16.98 9.28 -2.64
CA LEU A 300 -17.18 8.53 -3.88
C LEU A 300 -17.22 7.04 -3.59
N SER A 301 -18.08 6.30 -4.31
CA SER A 301 -18.09 4.84 -4.27
C SER A 301 -17.03 4.30 -5.24
N GLY A 302 -16.29 3.26 -4.90
CA GLY A 302 -15.51 2.51 -5.87
C GLY A 302 -14.13 2.09 -5.40
N ASP A 303 -13.08 2.69 -5.87
CA ASP A 303 -11.69 2.23 -5.83
C ASP A 303 -11.11 2.03 -4.41
N PRO A 304 -10.91 0.77 -3.95
CA PRO A 304 -10.36 0.50 -2.62
C PRO A 304 -8.94 1.06 -2.43
N LEU A 305 -8.11 1.04 -3.47
CA LEU A 305 -6.76 1.62 -3.41
C LEU A 305 -6.82 3.12 -3.10
N SER A 306 -7.64 3.87 -3.84
CA SER A 306 -7.79 5.31 -3.59
C SER A 306 -8.36 5.60 -2.21
N ARG A 307 -9.32 4.80 -1.74
CA ARG A 307 -9.84 4.91 -0.36
C ARG A 307 -8.77 4.67 0.70
N ALA A 308 -7.95 3.64 0.51
CA ALA A 308 -6.86 3.34 1.44
C ALA A 308 -5.83 4.47 1.48
N VAL A 309 -5.46 5.04 0.33
CA VAL A 309 -4.57 6.19 0.25
C VAL A 309 -5.16 7.41 0.96
N ALA A 310 -6.46 7.70 0.75
CA ALA A 310 -7.12 8.79 1.45
C ALA A 310 -7.13 8.61 2.97
N LEU A 311 -7.48 7.42 3.45
CA LEU A 311 -7.43 7.09 4.88
C LEU A 311 -6.01 7.21 5.45
N HIS A 312 -5.01 6.76 4.69
CA HIS A 312 -3.60 6.93 5.06
C HIS A 312 -3.21 8.42 5.15
N GLY A 313 -3.51 9.21 4.13
CA GLY A 313 -3.20 10.63 4.10
C GLY A 313 -3.87 11.41 5.24
N LEU A 314 -5.17 11.16 5.49
CA LEU A 314 -5.90 11.71 6.62
C LEU A 314 -5.29 11.26 7.95
N GLY A 315 -4.89 10.00 8.08
CA GLY A 315 -4.23 9.47 9.26
C GLY A 315 -2.93 10.19 9.58
N LYS A 316 -2.07 10.41 8.58
CA LYS A 316 -0.83 11.21 8.72
C LYS A 316 -1.13 12.62 9.23
N MET A 317 -2.04 13.32 8.60
CA MET A 317 -2.40 14.69 9.01
C MET A 317 -3.00 14.73 10.41
N THR A 318 -3.84 13.75 10.76
CA THR A 318 -4.46 13.65 12.09
C THR A 318 -3.42 13.41 13.19
N ILE A 319 -2.38 12.59 12.91
CA ILE A 319 -1.25 12.40 13.83
C ILE A 319 -0.48 13.71 14.02
N HIS A 320 -0.21 14.45 12.95
CA HIS A 320 0.47 15.75 13.04
C HIS A 320 -0.35 16.83 13.76
N ASP A 321 -1.69 16.71 13.78
CA ASP A 321 -2.55 17.54 14.62
C ASP A 321 -2.51 17.15 16.12
N GLY A 322 -1.77 16.10 16.49
CA GLY A 322 -1.67 15.58 17.85
C GLY A 322 -2.74 14.55 18.23
N GLU A 323 -3.67 14.21 17.32
CA GLU A 323 -4.74 13.24 17.56
C GLU A 323 -4.27 11.81 17.26
N PHE A 324 -3.23 11.33 17.95
CA PHE A 324 -2.51 10.08 17.62
C PHE A 324 -3.40 8.84 17.50
N LYS A 325 -4.24 8.57 18.51
CA LYS A 325 -5.12 7.38 18.49
C LYS A 325 -6.08 7.38 17.30
N LYS A 326 -6.62 8.54 16.96
CA LYS A 326 -7.51 8.71 15.83
C LYS A 326 -6.79 8.51 14.50
N GLY A 327 -5.58 9.07 14.39
CA GLY A 327 -4.74 8.88 13.19
C GLY A 327 -4.33 7.43 12.97
N VAL A 328 -3.93 6.72 14.05
CA VAL A 328 -3.64 5.27 14.00
C VAL A 328 -4.87 4.47 13.58
N GLY A 329 -6.06 4.79 14.12
CA GLY A 329 -7.31 4.16 13.69
C GLY A 329 -7.61 4.37 12.19
N LEU A 330 -7.21 5.52 11.62
CA LEU A 330 -7.31 5.75 10.17
C LEU A 330 -6.32 4.89 9.39
N PHE A 331 -5.10 4.67 9.88
CA PHE A 331 -4.15 3.74 9.29
C PHE A 331 -4.65 2.29 9.32
N GLU A 332 -5.20 1.86 10.45
CA GLU A 332 -5.78 0.52 10.58
C GLU A 332 -6.92 0.32 9.58
N ARG A 333 -7.82 1.29 9.46
CA ARG A 333 -8.87 1.26 8.44
C ARG A 333 -8.31 1.30 7.01
N SER A 334 -7.20 1.99 6.77
CA SER A 334 -6.54 2.00 5.46
C SER A 334 -6.11 0.60 5.04
N ILE A 335 -5.41 -0.14 5.91
CA ILE A 335 -4.93 -1.50 5.61
C ILE A 335 -6.07 -2.54 5.56
N GLU A 336 -7.19 -2.29 6.23
CA GLU A 336 -8.40 -3.12 6.12
C GLU A 336 -9.08 -2.96 4.75
N VAL A 337 -9.04 -1.73 4.20
CA VAL A 337 -9.62 -1.44 2.87
C VAL A 337 -8.73 -1.99 1.76
N PHE A 338 -7.45 -1.68 1.83
CA PHE A 338 -6.45 -2.15 0.87
C PHE A 338 -5.06 -2.12 1.53
N PRO A 339 -4.30 -3.22 1.48
CA PRO A 339 -3.00 -3.28 2.13
C PRO A 339 -1.98 -2.40 1.38
N LEU A 340 -1.51 -1.35 2.06
CA LEU A 340 -0.48 -0.44 1.53
C LEU A 340 0.82 -0.61 2.30
N PRO A 341 1.97 -0.90 1.65
CA PRO A 341 3.26 -1.01 2.34
C PRO A 341 3.59 0.23 3.17
N ILE A 342 3.31 1.43 2.65
CA ILE A 342 3.55 2.70 3.35
C ILE A 342 2.72 2.80 4.65
N THR A 343 1.48 2.32 4.66
CA THR A 343 0.63 2.35 5.86
C THR A 343 1.16 1.40 6.92
N TYR A 344 1.61 0.21 6.54
CA TYR A 344 2.27 -0.71 7.46
C TYR A 344 3.56 -0.11 8.03
N ARG A 345 4.38 0.58 7.22
CA ARG A 345 5.57 1.27 7.72
C ARG A 345 5.23 2.36 8.74
N ASN A 346 4.20 3.17 8.48
CA ASN A 346 3.79 4.20 9.45
C ASN A 346 3.23 3.60 10.75
N LEU A 347 2.51 2.47 10.69
CA LEU A 347 2.10 1.72 11.87
C LEU A 347 3.30 1.17 12.64
N ALA A 348 4.34 0.70 11.95
CA ALA A 348 5.57 0.25 12.59
C ALA A 348 6.27 1.40 13.32
N VAL A 349 6.40 2.57 12.70
CA VAL A 349 6.97 3.77 13.35
C VAL A 349 6.20 4.13 14.61
N TYR A 350 4.87 4.15 14.55
CA TYR A 350 4.02 4.44 15.71
C TYR A 350 4.27 3.45 16.86
N TRP A 351 4.21 2.15 16.58
CA TRP A 351 4.39 1.16 17.64
C TRP A 351 5.81 1.12 18.20
N ASN A 352 6.82 1.47 17.40
CA ASN A 352 8.17 1.66 17.89
C ASN A 352 8.27 2.86 18.85
N SER A 353 7.61 3.97 18.56
CA SER A 353 7.59 5.14 19.46
C SER A 353 6.83 4.88 20.77
N GLU A 354 5.84 3.97 20.73
CA GLU A 354 5.15 3.46 21.94
C GLU A 354 5.97 2.41 22.71
N GLY A 355 7.22 2.12 22.27
CA GLY A 355 8.09 1.14 22.90
C GLY A 355 7.74 -0.32 22.60
N ASN A 356 6.80 -0.59 21.69
CA ASN A 356 6.41 -1.94 21.32
C ASN A 356 7.13 -2.39 20.04
N LEU A 357 8.40 -2.74 20.20
CA LEU A 357 9.28 -3.12 19.10
C LEU A 357 8.83 -4.39 18.36
N GLU A 358 8.27 -5.37 19.07
CA GLU A 358 7.77 -6.61 18.45
C GLU A 358 6.59 -6.33 17.52
N LYS A 359 5.64 -5.53 17.98
CA LYS A 359 4.49 -5.13 17.17
C LYS A 359 4.91 -4.26 15.99
N ALA A 360 5.86 -3.34 16.20
CA ALA A 360 6.46 -2.56 15.12
C ALA A 360 7.05 -3.47 14.05
N TYR A 361 7.88 -4.42 14.44
CA TYR A 361 8.52 -5.34 13.48
C TYR A 361 7.51 -6.25 12.78
N SER A 362 6.43 -6.65 13.44
CA SER A 362 5.36 -7.42 12.78
C SER A 362 4.70 -6.65 11.62
N TYR A 363 4.53 -5.33 11.75
CA TYR A 363 4.03 -4.49 10.66
C TYR A 363 5.06 -4.34 9.53
N VAL A 364 6.34 -4.23 9.86
CA VAL A 364 7.42 -4.24 8.87
C VAL A 364 7.41 -5.52 8.03
N GLN A 365 7.26 -6.67 8.69
CA GLN A 365 7.16 -7.95 8.00
C GLN A 365 5.96 -8.02 7.05
N LYS A 366 4.83 -7.43 7.42
CA LYS A 366 3.66 -7.33 6.54
C LYS A 366 3.94 -6.43 5.32
N ALA A 367 4.64 -5.31 5.50
CA ALA A 367 5.06 -4.46 4.37
C ALA A 367 5.99 -5.21 3.41
N MET A 368 6.96 -5.97 3.95
CA MET A 368 7.86 -6.81 3.15
C MET A 368 7.13 -7.94 2.42
N ALA A 369 6.11 -8.54 3.05
CA ALA A 369 5.33 -9.61 2.42
C ALA A 369 4.49 -9.14 1.23
N LEU A 370 4.12 -7.86 1.19
CA LEU A 370 3.40 -7.28 0.06
C LEU A 370 4.29 -7.07 -1.17
N ASP A 371 5.55 -6.75 -0.96
CA ASP A 371 6.54 -6.53 -2.01
C ASP A 371 7.91 -7.03 -1.52
N PRO A 372 8.18 -8.34 -1.66
CA PRO A 372 9.43 -8.95 -1.16
C PRO A 372 10.68 -8.45 -1.88
N ASP A 373 10.53 -7.98 -3.11
CA ASP A 373 11.62 -7.50 -3.95
C ASP A 373 11.90 -6.00 -3.78
N ASP A 374 11.05 -5.29 -3.04
CA ASP A 374 11.28 -3.88 -2.73
C ASP A 374 12.47 -3.72 -1.76
N THR A 375 13.58 -3.32 -2.34
CA THR A 375 14.83 -3.07 -1.59
C THR A 375 14.65 -2.00 -0.52
N TYR A 376 13.78 -1.00 -0.76
CA TYR A 376 13.46 0.02 0.24
C TYR A 376 12.81 -0.59 1.49
N ASN A 377 11.83 -1.48 1.32
CA ASN A 377 11.21 -2.18 2.44
C ASN A 377 12.22 -3.01 3.24
N ARG A 378 13.20 -3.62 2.56
CA ARG A 378 14.28 -4.38 3.22
C ARG A 378 15.18 -3.47 4.06
N VAL A 379 15.58 -2.32 3.52
CA VAL A 379 16.38 -1.33 4.28
C VAL A 379 15.57 -0.74 5.43
N PHE A 380 14.30 -0.41 5.21
CA PHE A 380 13.42 0.04 6.28
C PHE A 380 13.30 -1.00 7.41
N ALA A 381 13.16 -2.29 7.06
CA ALA A 381 13.13 -3.37 8.05
C ALA A 381 14.42 -3.44 8.87
N ALA A 382 15.57 -3.19 8.24
CA ALA A 382 16.86 -3.27 8.89
C ALA A 382 17.05 -2.20 9.99
N THR A 383 16.29 -1.09 9.97
CA THR A 383 16.31 -0.09 11.06
C THR A 383 15.83 -0.66 12.39
N TYR A 384 15.06 -1.75 12.37
CA TYR A 384 14.55 -2.43 13.57
C TYR A 384 15.45 -3.58 14.04
N LEU A 385 16.41 -4.03 13.21
CA LEU A 385 17.25 -5.17 13.55
C LEU A 385 18.26 -4.85 14.65
N VAL A 386 18.80 -3.63 14.68
CA VAL A 386 19.75 -3.22 15.74
C VAL A 386 19.12 -3.31 17.13
N PRO A 387 17.98 -2.69 17.40
CA PRO A 387 17.32 -2.80 18.70
C PRO A 387 16.76 -4.22 18.97
N LEU A 388 16.57 -5.05 17.94
CA LEU A 388 16.22 -6.47 18.08
C LEU A 388 17.43 -7.38 18.35
N GLY A 389 18.65 -6.81 18.56
CA GLY A 389 19.87 -7.56 18.86
C GLY A 389 20.50 -8.28 17.65
N LYS A 390 20.24 -7.78 16.44
CA LYS A 390 20.79 -8.29 15.18
C LYS A 390 21.62 -7.24 14.42
N PRO A 391 22.63 -6.61 15.05
CA PRO A 391 23.36 -5.50 14.45
C PRO A 391 24.17 -5.92 13.21
N GLU A 392 24.70 -7.15 13.16
CA GLU A 392 25.49 -7.63 12.01
C GLU A 392 24.62 -7.78 10.77
N GLU A 393 23.38 -8.25 10.93
CA GLU A 393 22.42 -8.37 9.83
C GLU A 393 22.01 -6.99 9.32
N ALA A 394 21.76 -6.03 10.22
CA ALA A 394 21.46 -4.65 9.88
C ALA A 394 22.62 -3.99 9.10
N GLU A 395 23.85 -4.18 9.58
CA GLU A 395 25.06 -3.65 8.94
C GLU A 395 25.24 -4.24 7.53
N ARG A 396 25.06 -5.54 7.36
CA ARG A 396 25.17 -6.21 6.05
C ARG A 396 24.14 -5.61 5.06
N ILE A 397 22.88 -5.48 5.47
CA ILE A 397 21.83 -4.90 4.62
C ILE A 397 22.16 -3.46 4.26
N ALA A 398 22.64 -2.67 5.22
CA ALA A 398 23.00 -1.27 4.98
C ALA A 398 24.15 -1.15 3.97
N ARG A 399 25.19 -1.99 4.07
CA ARG A 399 26.32 -2.01 3.13
C ARG A 399 25.92 -2.42 1.72
N GLU A 400 25.10 -3.48 1.60
CA GLU A 400 24.62 -3.97 0.31
C GLU A 400 23.76 -2.94 -0.45
N ASN A 401 23.15 -1.99 0.26
CA ASN A 401 22.19 -1.04 -0.29
C ASN A 401 22.59 0.44 -0.12
N GLU A 402 23.85 0.71 0.17
CA GLU A 402 24.35 2.06 0.47
C GLU A 402 24.07 3.07 -0.67
N SER A 403 24.07 2.60 -1.91
CA SER A 403 23.79 3.44 -3.09
C SER A 403 22.30 3.78 -3.30
N LEU A 404 21.39 3.15 -2.55
CA LEU A 404 19.96 3.34 -2.71
C LEU A 404 19.52 4.71 -2.17
N LEU A 405 19.51 5.70 -3.06
CA LEU A 405 19.23 7.10 -2.72
C LEU A 405 17.89 7.30 -1.97
N PRO A 406 16.75 6.70 -2.37
CA PRO A 406 15.49 6.84 -1.64
C PRO A 406 15.52 6.33 -0.20
N ALA A 407 16.44 5.40 0.13
CA ALA A 407 16.55 4.84 1.46
C ALA A 407 17.61 5.54 2.34
N SER A 408 18.21 6.63 1.87
CA SER A 408 19.33 7.31 2.55
C SER A 408 19.02 7.67 4.01
N TYR A 409 17.80 8.10 4.34
CA TYR A 409 17.37 8.36 5.70
C TYR A 409 17.40 7.11 6.58
N ASN A 410 16.85 6.00 6.08
CA ASN A 410 16.84 4.72 6.81
C ASN A 410 18.25 4.12 6.93
N LEU A 411 19.06 4.25 5.91
CA LEU A 411 20.49 3.86 5.95
C LEU A 411 21.23 4.67 7.03
N ALA A 412 20.99 5.99 7.07
CA ALA A 412 21.55 6.85 8.12
C ALA A 412 21.11 6.41 9.51
N ALA A 413 19.83 6.04 9.68
CA ALA A 413 19.29 5.54 10.94
C ALA A 413 19.99 4.24 11.39
N ILE A 414 20.24 3.30 10.48
CA ILE A 414 20.98 2.08 10.78
C ILE A 414 22.40 2.41 11.25
N TRP A 415 23.15 3.24 10.51
CA TRP A 415 24.50 3.60 10.85
C TRP A 415 24.62 4.40 12.15
N ALA A 416 23.63 5.26 12.45
CA ALA A 416 23.57 5.99 13.72
C ALA A 416 23.39 5.03 14.90
N GLN A 417 22.50 4.03 14.77
CA GLN A 417 22.28 3.01 15.81
C GLN A 417 23.50 2.09 15.98
N LEU A 418 24.30 1.88 14.93
CA LEU A 418 25.55 1.13 14.97
C LEU A 418 26.73 1.97 15.49
N GLY A 419 26.52 3.24 15.88
CA GLY A 419 27.55 4.15 16.37
C GLY A 419 28.50 4.69 15.28
N ARG A 420 28.15 4.59 14.01
CA ARG A 420 28.93 5.09 12.88
C ARG A 420 28.47 6.49 12.47
N SER A 421 28.70 7.46 13.35
CA SER A 421 28.19 8.83 13.24
C SER A 421 28.54 9.54 11.93
N GLU A 422 29.78 9.43 11.46
CA GLU A 422 30.23 10.10 10.21
C GLU A 422 29.43 9.59 9.00
N LYS A 423 29.26 8.26 8.90
CA LYS A 423 28.51 7.63 7.83
C LYS A 423 27.01 7.99 7.88
N ALA A 424 26.45 8.04 9.08
CA ALA A 424 25.06 8.46 9.28
C ALA A 424 24.84 9.91 8.82
N LEU A 425 25.76 10.82 9.15
CA LEU A 425 25.70 12.23 8.73
C LEU A 425 25.83 12.41 7.22
N GLU A 426 26.73 11.67 6.57
CA GLU A 426 26.87 11.66 5.12
C GLU A 426 25.56 11.27 4.44
N LEU A 427 24.94 10.19 4.90
CA LEU A 427 23.66 9.68 4.33
C LEU A 427 22.48 10.59 4.63
N LEU A 428 22.43 11.26 5.79
CA LEU A 428 21.43 12.28 6.07
C LEU A 428 21.59 13.50 5.16
N ALA A 429 22.82 13.97 4.95
CA ALA A 429 23.06 15.06 4.03
C ALA A 429 22.64 14.70 2.60
N ARG A 430 22.95 13.48 2.18
CA ARG A 430 22.53 12.93 0.90
C ARG A 430 20.99 12.87 0.79
N HIS A 431 20.31 12.46 1.87
CA HIS A 431 18.83 12.45 1.90
C HIS A 431 18.27 13.87 1.73
N PHE A 432 18.73 14.82 2.51
CA PHE A 432 18.18 16.17 2.52
C PHE A 432 18.54 17.00 1.28
N PHE A 433 19.69 16.80 0.67
CA PHE A 433 20.18 17.69 -0.39
C PHE A 433 20.27 17.05 -1.78
N GLU A 434 20.22 15.71 -1.86
CA GLU A 434 20.22 15.03 -3.17
C GLU A 434 18.86 14.35 -3.45
N TYR A 435 18.25 13.72 -2.43
CA TYR A 435 16.99 13.01 -2.60
C TYR A 435 15.79 13.94 -2.49
N GLU A 436 15.67 14.69 -1.37
CA GLU A 436 14.51 15.55 -1.14
C GLU A 436 14.67 16.88 -1.88
N ARG A 437 13.95 16.99 -2.99
CA ARG A 437 14.04 18.13 -3.90
C ARG A 437 13.11 19.27 -3.51
N VAL A 438 12.06 19.01 -2.75
CA VAL A 438 11.07 20.01 -2.34
C VAL A 438 11.53 20.67 -1.03
N ALA A 439 11.91 21.94 -1.08
CA ALA A 439 12.50 22.67 0.05
C ALA A 439 11.61 22.65 1.32
N ALA A 440 10.30 22.77 1.17
CA ALA A 440 9.36 22.76 2.29
C ALA A 440 9.28 21.37 2.97
N VAL A 441 9.33 20.28 2.19
CA VAL A 441 9.38 18.90 2.70
C VAL A 441 10.69 18.67 3.41
N ARG A 442 11.82 19.03 2.79
CA ARG A 442 13.15 18.93 3.38
C ARG A 442 13.26 19.61 4.74
N ALA A 443 12.77 20.85 4.85
CA ALA A 443 12.79 21.58 6.11
C ALA A 443 12.02 20.84 7.22
N LYS A 444 10.87 20.26 6.87
CA LYS A 444 10.06 19.47 7.80
C LYS A 444 10.74 18.16 8.20
N GLU A 445 11.35 17.45 7.28
CA GLU A 445 12.08 16.21 7.56
C GLU A 445 13.33 16.47 8.43
N MET A 446 13.99 17.62 8.27
CA MET A 446 15.07 18.04 9.17
C MET A 446 14.56 18.29 10.61
N GLU A 447 13.38 18.90 10.78
CA GLU A 447 12.74 19.04 12.10
C GLU A 447 12.40 17.67 12.71
N GLU A 448 11.85 16.77 11.91
CA GLU A 448 11.52 15.42 12.35
C GLU A 448 12.78 14.64 12.75
N ALA A 449 13.87 14.71 11.99
CA ALA A 449 15.15 14.07 12.32
C ALA A 449 15.73 14.53 13.65
N ARG A 450 15.49 15.78 14.05
CA ARG A 450 15.93 16.33 15.34
C ARG A 450 15.41 15.53 16.54
N VAL A 451 14.19 15.05 16.41
CA VAL A 451 13.45 14.37 17.51
C VAL A 451 13.36 12.87 17.31
N ASP A 452 13.70 12.36 16.14
CA ASP A 452 13.66 10.94 15.83
C ASP A 452 14.57 10.14 16.78
N ALA A 453 13.99 9.10 17.40
CA ALA A 453 14.67 8.25 18.35
C ALA A 453 15.85 7.49 17.74
N VAL A 454 15.82 7.21 16.44
CA VAL A 454 16.90 6.50 15.73
C VAL A 454 18.20 7.30 15.67
N PHE A 455 18.12 8.65 15.81
CA PHE A 455 19.28 9.57 15.82
C PHE A 455 19.65 10.07 17.22
N VAL A 456 19.16 9.46 18.29
CA VAL A 456 19.47 9.88 19.65
C VAL A 456 20.98 9.96 19.92
N SER A 457 21.76 9.06 19.33
CA SER A 457 23.24 9.04 19.44
C SER A 457 23.93 10.20 18.73
N LEU A 458 23.24 10.90 17.82
CA LEU A 458 23.79 12.03 17.07
C LEU A 458 23.40 13.40 17.65
N ARG A 459 22.47 13.49 18.58
CA ARG A 459 21.90 14.76 19.06
C ARG A 459 22.94 15.73 19.64
N ASP A 460 24.00 15.20 20.22
CA ASP A 460 25.11 16.00 20.76
C ASP A 460 26.21 16.28 19.76
N ASN A 461 26.15 15.69 18.56
CA ASN A 461 27.14 15.93 17.52
C ASN A 461 26.93 17.32 16.88
N PRO A 462 27.96 18.21 16.89
CA PRO A 462 27.84 19.54 16.30
C PRO A 462 27.47 19.53 14.80
N LYS A 463 28.03 18.61 14.02
CA LYS A 463 27.72 18.47 12.59
C LYS A 463 26.24 18.06 12.36
N PHE A 464 25.68 17.23 13.25
CA PHE A 464 24.27 16.90 13.18
C PHE A 464 23.38 18.11 13.43
N ARG A 465 23.69 18.89 14.46
CA ARG A 465 22.93 20.13 14.77
C ARG A 465 23.00 21.13 13.63
N GLU A 466 24.16 21.30 13.02
CA GLU A 466 24.36 22.15 11.85
C GLU A 466 23.53 21.66 10.65
N LEU A 467 23.60 20.36 10.35
CA LEU A 467 22.86 19.73 9.25
C LEU A 467 21.34 19.96 9.37
N ILE A 468 20.76 19.71 10.55
CA ILE A 468 19.32 19.86 10.77
C ILE A 468 18.87 21.30 11.03
N ALA A 469 19.79 22.24 11.23
CA ALA A 469 19.48 23.67 11.31
C ALA A 469 19.22 24.29 9.93
N GLY A 470 19.40 23.54 8.87
CA GLY A 470 19.20 24.03 7.50
C GLY A 470 20.30 24.98 7.05
N ALA A 471 21.49 24.95 7.68
CA ALA A 471 22.64 25.69 7.20
C ALA A 471 22.95 25.24 5.78
N ASP A 472 22.84 26.16 4.83
CA ASP A 472 23.11 25.94 3.42
C ASP A 472 24.52 25.38 3.22
N HIS A 473 24.61 24.06 3.01
CA HIS A 473 25.84 23.45 2.48
C HIS A 473 26.11 23.82 1.02
N ALA A 474 25.39 24.79 0.47
CA ALA A 474 25.53 25.28 -0.90
C ALA A 474 26.86 26.02 -1.17
N THR A 475 27.71 26.25 -0.14
CA THR A 475 28.95 27.03 -0.30
C THR A 475 30.24 26.23 -0.15
N GLY A 476 30.19 24.91 0.04
CA GLY A 476 31.35 24.07 0.33
C GLY A 476 31.77 23.00 -0.68
N MET A 477 30.99 22.77 -1.73
CA MET A 477 31.37 21.88 -2.83
C MET A 477 31.57 22.67 -4.13
N ARG A 478 32.73 23.30 -4.26
CA ARG A 478 33.32 23.70 -5.53
C ARG A 478 34.61 22.97 -5.72
#